data_bf5adb3e41a041f1ba837204d781647d
#
_entry.id   bf5adb3e41a041f1ba837204d781647d
#
_cell.length_a   1.000
_cell.length_b   1.000
_cell.length_c   1.000
_cell.angle_alpha   90.00
_cell.angle_beta   90.00
_cell.angle_gamma   90.00
#
_symmetry.space_group_name_H-M   'P 1'
#
loop_
_entity.id
_entity.type
_entity.pdbx_description
1 polymer ?
#
loop_
_entity_poly.entity_id
_entity_poly.type
_entity_poly.pdbx_seq_one_letter_code
_entity_poly.pdbx_strand_id
1 'polypeptide(L)'
;RMAIHMQKQQQHPEEPNSIKYVKLFTETTANAIYIQPLDTLALSDKGAVRTFLYAFKQAIEDVFQIEGSEIGADVMGEEKVPNLLIYENAEGSLGVLERLVLEPASYHAVVKRAYEICYGKTTPLSEEERAKLIPADYTNLLNYYNQPYHQLIDIRKIYNTLSIMMNADIEVRNAGQLQSYDKQYEELEATRDHNSSTEYEFLKYLYEHKLRLPDKAQPMFPEKYYVQPDFIY
;
A
#
# COMPACT_ATOMS: atom_id res chain seq x y z
N ARG A 1 2.26 14.07 -18.85
CA ARG A 1 1.54 14.14 -20.15
C ARG A 1 0.44 13.09 -20.11
N MET A 2 -0.80 13.55 -20.01
CA MET A 2 -1.98 12.72 -20.12
C MET A 2 -2.06 12.18 -21.54
N ALA A 3 -1.85 10.91 -21.77
CA ALA A 3 -2.01 10.27 -23.07
C ALA A 3 -3.34 9.51 -23.07
N ILE A 4 -4.32 10.07 -23.76
CA ILE A 4 -5.57 9.36 -24.04
C ILE A 4 -5.32 8.49 -25.27
N HIS A 5 -5.13 7.21 -25.10
CA HIS A 5 -5.04 6.25 -26.20
C HIS A 5 -6.44 5.75 -26.53
N MET A 6 -7.00 6.28 -27.63
CA MET A 6 -8.15 5.68 -28.30
C MET A 6 -7.67 4.60 -29.27
N GLN A 7 -7.87 3.33 -28.95
CA GLN A 7 -7.72 2.27 -29.95
C GLN A 7 -8.89 2.36 -30.92
N LYS A 8 -8.59 2.76 -32.15
CA LYS A 8 -9.53 2.59 -33.29
C LYS A 8 -9.60 1.12 -33.66
N GLN A 9 -10.68 0.44 -33.28
CA GLN A 9 -11.05 -0.82 -33.94
C GLN A 9 -11.57 -0.53 -35.36
N GLN A 10 -11.21 -1.40 -36.29
CA GLN A 10 -11.66 -1.34 -37.68
C GLN A 10 -13.18 -1.27 -37.77
N GLN A 11 -13.67 -0.31 -38.52
CA GLN A 11 -15.10 -0.09 -38.75
C GLN A 11 -15.67 -1.21 -39.61
N HIS A 12 -16.49 -2.07 -39.02
CA HIS A 12 -17.54 -2.79 -39.72
C HIS A 12 -18.75 -1.86 -39.94
N PRO A 13 -19.52 -1.97 -41.04
CA PRO A 13 -20.72 -1.15 -41.24
C PRO A 13 -21.69 -1.37 -40.07
N GLU A 14 -22.04 -0.28 -39.43
CA GLU A 14 -22.78 -0.28 -38.16
C GLU A 14 -24.26 -0.58 -38.37
N GLU A 15 -24.78 -1.55 -37.65
CA GLU A 15 -26.22 -1.64 -37.42
C GLU A 15 -26.67 -0.46 -36.53
N PRO A 16 -27.81 0.21 -36.85
CA PRO A 16 -28.17 1.48 -36.20
C PRO A 16 -28.55 1.42 -34.70
N ASN A 17 -28.42 0.29 -34.05
CA ASN A 17 -28.75 0.13 -32.63
C ASN A 17 -27.75 -0.73 -31.79
N SER A 18 -26.48 -0.78 -32.20
CA SER A 18 -25.48 -1.53 -31.41
C SER A 18 -25.00 -0.74 -30.20
N ILE A 19 -25.24 -1.26 -29.00
CA ILE A 19 -24.65 -0.77 -27.76
C ILE A 19 -23.17 -1.19 -27.75
N LYS A 20 -22.27 -0.21 -27.71
CA LYS A 20 -20.82 -0.48 -27.57
C LYS A 20 -20.39 -0.29 -26.12
N TYR A 21 -19.75 -1.31 -25.56
CA TYR A 21 -19.11 -1.20 -24.25
C TYR A 21 -17.69 -0.64 -24.46
N VAL A 22 -17.40 0.47 -23.83
CA VAL A 22 -16.07 1.08 -23.83
C VAL A 22 -15.50 1.05 -22.42
N LYS A 23 -14.22 0.71 -22.27
CA LYS A 23 -13.46 0.89 -21.04
C LYS A 23 -12.62 2.14 -21.18
N LEU A 24 -12.84 3.09 -20.27
CA LEU A 24 -11.95 4.23 -20.13
C LEU A 24 -10.83 3.86 -19.18
N PHE A 25 -9.61 4.18 -19.51
CA PHE A 25 -8.46 4.03 -18.64
C PHE A 25 -7.59 5.29 -18.71
N THR A 26 -6.88 5.54 -17.66
CA THR A 26 -5.83 6.54 -17.58
C THR A 26 -4.58 5.88 -17.04
N GLU A 27 -3.43 6.37 -17.45
CA GLU A 27 -2.14 5.90 -17.03
C GLU A 27 -1.35 7.09 -16.48
N THR A 28 -0.74 6.90 -15.34
CA THR A 28 0.14 7.89 -14.71
C THR A 28 1.30 7.19 -14.03
N THR A 29 2.41 7.91 -13.86
CA THR A 29 3.55 7.45 -13.07
C THR A 29 3.68 8.36 -11.86
N ALA A 30 3.65 7.77 -10.67
CA ALA A 30 3.72 8.52 -9.42
C ALA A 30 4.44 7.70 -8.35
N ASN A 31 4.97 8.38 -7.32
CA ASN A 31 5.39 7.69 -6.11
C ASN A 31 4.17 7.11 -5.41
N ALA A 32 4.30 5.88 -4.95
CA ALA A 32 3.21 5.19 -4.28
C ALA A 32 3.74 4.32 -3.11
N ILE A 33 2.93 4.21 -2.07
CA ILE A 33 3.11 3.24 -1.01
C ILE A 33 2.06 2.15 -1.17
N TYR A 34 2.54 0.93 -1.22
CA TYR A 34 1.70 -0.25 -1.17
C TYR A 34 1.76 -0.84 0.23
N ILE A 35 0.62 -0.90 0.92
CA ILE A 35 0.51 -1.40 2.28
C ILE A 35 -0.20 -2.73 2.25
N GLN A 36 0.46 -3.76 2.76
CA GLN A 36 -0.10 -5.08 2.97
C GLN A 36 -0.29 -5.31 4.47
N PRO A 37 -1.53 -5.17 4.98
CA PRO A 37 -1.79 -5.41 6.39
C PRO A 37 -1.56 -6.87 6.75
N LEU A 38 -0.89 -7.10 7.87
CA LEU A 38 -0.79 -8.43 8.46
C LEU A 38 -2.00 -8.70 9.37
N ASP A 39 -2.30 -9.96 9.62
CA ASP A 39 -3.44 -10.39 10.46
C ASP A 39 -3.45 -9.74 11.85
N THR A 40 -2.27 -9.45 12.39
CA THR A 40 -2.09 -8.78 13.69
C THR A 40 -2.70 -7.38 13.77
N LEU A 41 -2.89 -6.72 12.64
CA LEU A 41 -3.47 -5.37 12.58
C LEU A 41 -5.00 -5.35 12.60
N ALA A 42 -5.66 -6.51 12.58
CA ALA A 42 -7.13 -6.63 12.65
C ALA A 42 -7.91 -5.79 11.62
N LEU A 43 -7.32 -5.53 10.46
CA LEU A 43 -8.00 -4.86 9.34
C LEU A 43 -8.78 -5.89 8.51
N SER A 44 -9.72 -6.58 9.14
CA SER A 44 -10.39 -7.77 8.59
C SER A 44 -11.71 -7.49 7.87
N ASP A 45 -12.28 -6.30 8.07
CA ASP A 45 -13.55 -5.93 7.42
C ASP A 45 -13.40 -4.66 6.57
N LYS A 46 -14.28 -4.51 5.59
CA LYS A 46 -14.30 -3.36 4.67
C LYS A 46 -14.34 -2.01 5.40
N GLY A 47 -15.07 -1.93 6.51
CA GLY A 47 -15.18 -0.72 7.30
C GLY A 47 -13.87 -0.37 8.00
N ALA A 48 -13.22 -1.34 8.64
CA ALA A 48 -11.91 -1.15 9.26
C ALA A 48 -10.85 -0.70 8.23
N VAL A 49 -10.79 -1.39 7.10
CA VAL A 49 -9.85 -1.09 6.00
C VAL A 49 -10.06 0.33 5.47
N ARG A 50 -11.31 0.70 5.14
CA ARG A 50 -11.62 2.04 4.62
C ARG A 50 -11.40 3.12 5.67
N THR A 51 -11.76 2.86 6.92
CA THR A 51 -11.53 3.81 8.01
C THR A 51 -10.05 4.06 8.21
N PHE A 52 -9.24 3.00 8.26
CA PHE A 52 -7.79 3.12 8.37
C PHE A 52 -7.19 3.90 7.21
N LEU A 53 -7.56 3.57 5.98
CA LEU A 53 -7.06 4.23 4.78
C LEU A 53 -7.29 5.74 4.81
N TYR A 54 -8.51 6.17 5.15
CA TYR A 54 -8.83 7.59 5.19
C TYR A 54 -8.23 8.32 6.40
N ALA A 55 -8.13 7.67 7.56
CA ALA A 55 -7.44 8.23 8.72
C ALA A 55 -5.95 8.44 8.42
N PHE A 56 -5.33 7.45 7.78
CA PHE A 56 -3.91 7.51 7.44
C PHE A 56 -3.64 8.55 6.33
N LYS A 57 -4.49 8.58 5.28
CA LYS A 57 -4.43 9.60 4.23
C LYS A 57 -4.53 11.01 4.79
N GLN A 58 -5.54 11.29 5.60
CA GLN A 58 -5.75 12.60 6.19
C GLN A 58 -4.59 13.00 7.12
N ALA A 59 -4.03 12.03 7.86
CA ALA A 59 -2.86 12.27 8.68
C ALA A 59 -1.60 12.63 7.86
N ILE A 60 -1.40 12.01 6.69
CA ILE A 60 -0.34 12.38 5.75
C ILE A 60 -0.54 13.83 5.28
N GLU A 61 -1.75 14.16 4.85
CA GLU A 61 -2.09 15.52 4.42
C GLU A 61 -1.76 16.58 5.50
N ASP A 62 -2.17 16.30 6.73
CA ASP A 62 -1.95 17.22 7.85
C ASP A 62 -0.46 17.35 8.23
N VAL A 63 0.26 16.23 8.33
CA VAL A 63 1.66 16.23 8.76
C VAL A 63 2.58 16.90 7.73
N PHE A 64 2.31 16.64 6.46
CA PHE A 64 3.14 17.19 5.37
C PHE A 64 2.58 18.49 4.77
N GLN A 65 1.42 18.96 5.27
CA GLN A 65 0.76 20.21 4.83
C GLN A 65 0.50 20.23 3.33
N ILE A 66 -0.06 19.13 2.81
CA ILE A 66 -0.43 18.97 1.41
C ILE A 66 -1.96 18.95 1.25
N GLU A 67 -2.43 19.29 0.06
CA GLU A 67 -3.85 19.29 -0.23
C GLU A 67 -4.39 17.87 -0.45
N GLY A 68 -5.64 17.63 -0.08
CA GLY A 68 -6.28 16.32 -0.22
C GLY A 68 -6.41 15.83 -1.68
N SER A 69 -6.27 16.72 -2.65
CA SER A 69 -6.21 16.41 -4.08
C SER A 69 -4.85 15.89 -4.54
N GLU A 70 -3.77 16.17 -3.79
CA GLU A 70 -2.41 15.81 -4.15
C GLU A 70 -2.04 14.38 -3.76
N ILE A 71 -2.84 13.75 -2.90
CA ILE A 71 -2.69 12.35 -2.49
C ILE A 71 -3.95 11.56 -2.85
N GLY A 72 -3.78 10.50 -3.63
CA GLY A 72 -4.79 9.49 -3.87
C GLY A 72 -4.65 8.30 -2.93
N ALA A 73 -5.76 7.64 -2.62
CA ALA A 73 -5.76 6.42 -1.81
C ALA A 73 -6.86 5.47 -2.26
N ASP A 74 -6.53 4.19 -2.41
CA ASP A 74 -7.52 3.17 -2.77
C ASP A 74 -7.23 1.81 -2.11
N VAL A 75 -8.25 0.96 -2.07
CA VAL A 75 -8.16 -0.41 -1.59
C VAL A 75 -8.05 -1.33 -2.78
N MET A 76 -7.02 -2.15 -2.80
CA MET A 76 -6.73 -3.13 -3.84
C MET A 76 -6.85 -4.56 -3.31
N GLY A 77 -6.91 -5.53 -4.22
CA GLY A 77 -6.95 -6.94 -3.87
C GLY A 77 -8.35 -7.47 -3.59
N GLU A 78 -8.40 -8.68 -3.06
CA GLU A 78 -9.65 -9.35 -2.71
C GLU A 78 -10.15 -8.91 -1.32
N GLU A 79 -11.44 -9.07 -1.07
CA GLU A 79 -12.06 -8.70 0.23
C GLU A 79 -11.42 -9.37 1.44
N LYS A 80 -10.86 -10.56 1.26
CA LYS A 80 -10.23 -11.34 2.35
C LYS A 80 -8.80 -10.92 2.65
N VAL A 81 -8.13 -10.31 1.67
CA VAL A 81 -6.74 -9.83 1.80
C VAL A 81 -6.66 -8.45 1.17
N PRO A 82 -7.22 -7.44 1.84
CA PRO A 82 -7.20 -6.09 1.31
C PRO A 82 -5.77 -5.53 1.39
N ASN A 83 -5.33 -4.96 0.29
CA ASN A 83 -4.11 -4.17 0.22
C ASN A 83 -4.48 -2.71 0.01
N LEU A 84 -3.66 -1.81 0.52
CA LEU A 84 -3.90 -0.38 0.43
C LEU A 84 -2.85 0.25 -0.48
N LEU A 85 -3.30 1.12 -1.35
CA LEU A 85 -2.45 1.92 -2.22
C LEU A 85 -2.64 3.39 -1.89
N ILE A 86 -1.55 4.08 -1.57
CA ILE A 86 -1.52 5.54 -1.41
C ILE A 86 -0.53 6.07 -2.43
N TYR A 87 -0.89 7.08 -3.19
CA TYR A 87 -0.06 7.59 -4.28
C TYR A 87 -0.16 9.11 -4.42
N GLU A 88 0.93 9.71 -4.91
CA GLU A 88 0.99 11.14 -5.17
C GLU A 88 0.34 11.48 -6.51
N ASN A 89 -0.58 12.44 -6.52
CA ASN A 89 -1.25 12.90 -7.74
C ASN A 89 -0.55 14.10 -8.41
N ALA A 90 0.41 14.72 -7.70
CA ALA A 90 1.10 15.90 -8.21
C ALA A 90 2.08 15.55 -9.34
N GLU A 91 2.10 16.36 -10.40
CA GLU A 91 3.13 16.26 -11.44
C GLU A 91 4.50 16.58 -10.84
N GLY A 92 5.44 15.63 -10.96
CA GLY A 92 6.82 15.80 -10.51
C GLY A 92 7.13 15.25 -9.13
N SER A 93 6.19 14.56 -8.52
CA SER A 93 6.30 13.95 -7.19
C SER A 93 6.62 14.95 -6.05
N LEU A 94 5.89 14.85 -4.96
CA LEU A 94 6.12 15.66 -3.76
C LEU A 94 7.25 15.11 -2.87
N GLY A 95 7.63 13.83 -3.07
CA GLY A 95 8.59 13.12 -2.24
C GLY A 95 8.09 12.85 -0.80
N VAL A 96 6.82 13.07 -0.55
CA VAL A 96 6.19 12.93 0.76
C VAL A 96 6.12 11.48 1.17
N LEU A 97 5.72 10.61 0.23
CA LEU A 97 5.60 9.18 0.49
C LEU A 97 6.96 8.51 0.66
N GLU A 98 7.99 8.99 -0.02
CA GLU A 98 9.37 8.54 0.18
C GLU A 98 9.85 8.88 1.59
N ARG A 99 9.63 10.12 2.04
CA ARG A 99 9.98 10.53 3.41
C ARG A 99 9.21 9.73 4.47
N LEU A 100 7.93 9.45 4.23
CA LEU A 100 7.13 8.65 5.15
C LEU A 100 7.72 7.25 5.37
N VAL A 101 8.31 6.65 4.34
CA VAL A 101 8.91 5.31 4.43
C VAL A 101 10.33 5.35 4.98
N LEU A 102 11.14 6.33 4.57
CA LEU A 102 12.56 6.37 4.91
C LEU A 102 12.85 7.01 6.26
N GLU A 103 11.95 7.87 6.76
CA GLU A 103 12.13 8.60 8.01
C GLU A 103 11.20 8.05 9.11
N PRO A 104 11.70 7.25 10.07
CA PRO A 104 10.88 6.74 11.17
C PRO A 104 10.11 7.82 11.94
N ALA A 105 10.71 9.01 12.10
CA ALA A 105 10.07 10.13 12.74
C ALA A 105 8.83 10.63 11.98
N SER A 106 8.89 10.66 10.64
CA SER A 106 7.77 11.03 9.78
C SER A 106 6.63 10.02 9.88
N TYR A 107 6.93 8.74 9.89
CA TYR A 107 5.92 7.70 10.11
C TYR A 107 5.25 7.83 11.48
N HIS A 108 6.01 7.97 12.56
CA HIS A 108 5.45 8.13 13.91
C HIS A 108 4.58 9.38 14.02
N ALA A 109 4.98 10.49 13.36
CA ALA A 109 4.18 11.70 13.31
C ALA A 109 2.83 11.45 12.62
N VAL A 110 2.83 10.72 11.48
CA VAL A 110 1.61 10.38 10.75
C VAL A 110 0.71 9.45 11.56
N VAL A 111 1.24 8.39 12.16
CA VAL A 111 0.45 7.48 12.99
C VAL A 111 -0.15 8.20 14.20
N LYS A 112 0.63 9.04 14.86
CA LYS A 112 0.16 9.87 15.98
C LYS A 112 -0.95 10.82 15.54
N ARG A 113 -0.79 11.46 14.38
CA ARG A 113 -1.81 12.36 13.82
C ARG A 113 -3.08 11.60 13.45
N ALA A 114 -2.98 10.42 12.83
CA ALA A 114 -4.14 9.57 12.53
C ALA A 114 -4.92 9.20 13.81
N TYR A 115 -4.20 8.86 14.87
CA TYR A 115 -4.81 8.58 16.17
C TYR A 115 -5.51 9.82 16.73
N GLU A 116 -4.87 10.99 16.68
CA GLU A 116 -5.42 12.26 17.14
C GLU A 116 -6.68 12.68 16.34
N ILE A 117 -6.67 12.53 15.03
CA ILE A 117 -7.84 12.78 14.17
C ILE A 117 -9.03 11.93 14.62
N CYS A 118 -8.80 10.66 14.88
CA CYS A 118 -9.88 9.73 15.26
C CYS A 118 -10.38 9.95 16.69
N TYR A 119 -9.50 10.28 17.64
CA TYR A 119 -9.83 10.22 19.07
C TYR A 119 -9.63 11.52 19.85
N GLY A 120 -9.20 12.60 19.18
CA GLY A 120 -9.02 13.94 19.76
C GLY A 120 -7.87 14.09 20.74
N LYS A 121 -7.05 13.04 20.94
CA LYS A 121 -5.88 13.05 21.83
C LYS A 121 -4.82 12.05 21.37
N THR A 122 -3.62 12.18 21.92
CA THR A 122 -2.45 11.35 21.55
C THR A 122 -2.08 10.32 22.62
N THR A 123 -2.91 10.19 23.67
CA THR A 123 -2.73 9.21 24.73
C THR A 123 -3.77 8.10 24.63
N PRO A 124 -3.48 6.88 25.11
CA PRO A 124 -4.46 5.81 25.10
C PRO A 124 -5.79 6.21 25.74
N LEU A 125 -6.89 5.73 25.17
CA LEU A 125 -8.23 5.93 25.73
C LEU A 125 -8.45 4.99 26.93
N SER A 126 -9.10 5.49 27.97
CA SER A 126 -9.64 4.63 29.02
C SER A 126 -10.79 3.74 28.49
N GLU A 127 -11.17 2.71 29.24
CA GLU A 127 -12.30 1.87 28.86
C GLU A 127 -13.61 2.66 28.79
N GLU A 128 -13.81 3.61 29.68
CA GLU A 128 -14.99 4.48 29.68
C GLU A 128 -15.04 5.39 28.46
N GLU A 129 -13.90 5.93 28.02
CA GLU A 129 -13.79 6.74 26.82
C GLU A 129 -14.03 5.90 25.56
N ARG A 130 -13.49 4.69 25.52
CA ARG A 130 -13.73 3.75 24.42
C ARG A 130 -15.20 3.36 24.28
N ALA A 131 -15.88 3.13 25.40
CA ALA A 131 -17.30 2.80 25.42
C ALA A 131 -18.19 3.94 24.90
N LYS A 132 -17.71 5.19 24.96
CA LYS A 132 -18.41 6.38 24.49
C LYS A 132 -18.10 6.75 23.04
N LEU A 133 -17.18 6.05 22.39
CA LEU A 133 -16.85 6.31 20.99
C LEU A 133 -18.09 6.11 20.10
N ILE A 134 -18.31 7.06 19.25
CA ILE A 134 -19.31 7.00 18.17
C ILE A 134 -18.59 6.67 16.84
N PRO A 135 -19.31 6.23 15.80
CA PRO A 135 -18.76 6.19 14.45
C PRO A 135 -18.22 7.56 14.05
N ALA A 136 -17.43 7.58 12.98
CA ALA A 136 -16.90 8.83 12.46
C ALA A 136 -18.00 9.84 12.11
N ASP A 137 -17.69 11.11 12.30
CA ASP A 137 -18.49 12.24 11.90
C ASP A 137 -17.64 13.34 11.24
N TYR A 138 -18.25 14.48 10.90
CA TYR A 138 -17.57 15.61 10.26
C TYR A 138 -16.63 16.39 11.19
N THR A 139 -16.63 16.11 12.49
CA THR A 139 -15.70 16.72 13.44
C THR A 139 -14.38 15.94 13.53
N ASN A 140 -14.35 14.72 13.01
CA ASN A 140 -13.16 13.89 13.00
C ASN A 140 -12.75 13.43 11.59
N LEU A 141 -13.29 12.37 11.06
CA LEU A 141 -12.75 11.71 9.86
C LEU A 141 -13.62 11.91 8.60
N LEU A 142 -14.92 12.20 8.73
CA LEU A 142 -15.75 12.37 7.55
C LEU A 142 -15.46 13.68 6.82
N ASN A 143 -15.26 13.59 5.51
CA ASN A 143 -15.03 14.76 4.67
C ASN A 143 -15.61 14.54 3.25
N TYR A 144 -15.47 15.52 2.38
CA TYR A 144 -15.97 15.46 1.02
C TYR A 144 -15.36 14.32 0.20
N TYR A 145 -14.08 14.05 0.36
CA TYR A 145 -13.34 13.05 -0.44
C TYR A 145 -13.70 11.62 -0.11
N ASN A 146 -14.23 11.35 1.10
CA ASN A 146 -14.64 10.00 1.51
C ASN A 146 -16.15 9.80 1.56
N GLN A 147 -16.94 10.77 1.04
CA GLN A 147 -18.40 10.76 1.08
C GLN A 147 -19.06 9.45 0.61
N PRO A 148 -18.59 8.77 -0.46
CA PRO A 148 -19.19 7.51 -0.89
C PRO A 148 -19.10 6.38 0.15
N TYR A 149 -18.22 6.53 1.13
CA TYR A 149 -17.91 5.50 2.13
C TYR A 149 -18.32 5.87 3.55
N HIS A 150 -19.02 6.97 3.77
CA HIS A 150 -19.40 7.46 5.10
C HIS A 150 -20.09 6.40 5.96
N GLN A 151 -20.91 5.54 5.35
CA GLN A 151 -21.60 4.46 6.07
C GLN A 151 -20.67 3.32 6.52
N LEU A 152 -19.47 3.22 5.94
CA LEU A 152 -18.48 2.19 6.27
C LEU A 152 -17.43 2.71 7.25
N ILE A 153 -17.24 4.03 7.33
CA ILE A 153 -16.20 4.65 8.14
C ILE A 153 -16.63 4.64 9.60
N ASP A 154 -15.87 3.92 10.44
CA ASP A 154 -16.13 3.77 11.87
C ASP A 154 -14.82 3.68 12.64
N ILE A 155 -14.46 4.76 13.34
CA ILE A 155 -13.19 4.90 14.07
C ILE A 155 -13.02 3.87 15.20
N ARG A 156 -14.12 3.28 15.70
CA ARG A 156 -14.08 2.24 16.72
C ARG A 156 -13.38 0.98 16.24
N LYS A 157 -13.47 0.70 14.93
CA LYS A 157 -12.92 -0.50 14.31
C LYS A 157 -11.39 -0.50 14.18
N ILE A 158 -10.78 0.67 14.20
CA ILE A 158 -9.33 0.83 14.00
C ILE A 158 -8.56 1.24 15.25
N TYR A 159 -9.24 1.29 16.42
CA TYR A 159 -8.61 1.67 17.67
C TYR A 159 -7.38 0.80 18.01
N ASN A 160 -7.55 -0.50 17.95
CA ASN A 160 -6.46 -1.44 18.25
C ASN A 160 -5.33 -1.33 17.20
N THR A 161 -5.68 -1.20 15.94
CA THR A 161 -4.71 -1.03 14.84
C THR A 161 -3.83 0.19 15.08
N LEU A 162 -4.43 1.37 15.29
CA LEU A 162 -3.67 2.60 15.53
C LEU A 162 -2.90 2.53 16.85
N SER A 163 -3.45 1.90 17.89
CA SER A 163 -2.76 1.72 19.19
C SER A 163 -1.52 0.82 19.06
N ILE A 164 -1.59 -0.23 18.26
CA ILE A 164 -0.43 -1.09 17.96
C ILE A 164 0.62 -0.26 17.20
N MET A 165 0.21 0.44 16.15
CA MET A 165 1.12 1.24 15.31
C MET A 165 1.80 2.37 16.08
N MET A 166 1.11 2.99 17.04
CA MET A 166 1.68 4.02 17.92
C MET A 166 2.88 3.54 18.76
N ASN A 167 2.92 2.25 19.08
CA ASN A 167 3.93 1.63 19.92
C ASN A 167 4.86 0.68 19.14
N ALA A 168 4.69 0.59 17.82
CA ALA A 168 5.48 -0.30 16.98
C ALA A 168 6.85 0.31 16.67
N ASP A 169 7.89 -0.50 16.74
CA ASP A 169 9.18 -0.17 16.16
C ASP A 169 9.13 -0.32 14.63
N ILE A 170 9.79 0.59 13.93
CA ILE A 170 9.85 0.57 12.47
C ILE A 170 11.23 0.11 12.04
N GLU A 171 11.26 -0.94 11.28
CA GLU A 171 12.44 -1.36 10.57
C GLU A 171 12.37 -0.91 9.11
N VAL A 172 13.21 0.06 8.75
CA VAL A 172 13.38 0.45 7.35
C VAL A 172 14.39 -0.50 6.73
N ARG A 173 13.90 -1.43 5.95
CA ARG A 173 14.74 -2.25 5.08
C ARG A 173 14.78 -1.60 3.72
N ASN A 174 15.91 -1.00 3.37
CA ASN A 174 16.17 -0.69 1.99
C ASN A 174 16.20 -2.05 1.27
N ALA A 175 15.18 -2.34 0.46
CA ALA A 175 15.32 -3.26 -0.64
C ALA A 175 16.48 -2.67 -1.45
N GLY A 176 17.68 -3.24 -1.28
CA GLY A 176 18.97 -2.64 -1.65
C GLY A 176 18.83 -1.76 -2.87
N GLN A 177 19.54 -0.64 -2.92
CA GLN A 177 19.48 0.38 -3.98
C GLN A 177 18.86 -0.24 -5.22
N LEU A 178 17.78 0.30 -5.77
CA LEU A 178 17.10 -0.24 -6.94
C LEU A 178 18.13 -0.84 -7.89
N GLN A 179 18.50 -2.08 -7.62
CA GLN A 179 19.43 -2.79 -8.45
C GLN A 179 18.74 -2.90 -9.79
N SER A 180 19.42 -2.57 -10.86
CA SER A 180 18.84 -2.83 -12.16
C SER A 180 18.40 -4.30 -12.16
N TYR A 181 17.30 -4.63 -12.82
CA TYR A 181 16.78 -5.98 -12.94
C TYR A 181 17.88 -7.00 -13.30
N ASP A 182 18.81 -6.57 -14.16
CA ASP A 182 19.97 -7.36 -14.57
C ASP A 182 20.95 -7.60 -13.39
N LYS A 183 21.19 -6.61 -12.58
CA LYS A 183 22.08 -6.73 -11.42
C LYS A 183 21.48 -7.60 -10.32
N GLN A 184 20.16 -7.51 -10.11
CA GLN A 184 19.45 -8.43 -9.19
C GLN A 184 19.55 -9.89 -9.67
N TYR A 185 19.43 -10.12 -10.97
CA TYR A 185 19.60 -11.45 -11.54
C TYR A 185 21.02 -11.97 -11.34
N GLU A 186 22.05 -11.15 -11.58
CA GLU A 186 23.46 -11.53 -11.36
C GLU A 186 23.74 -11.91 -9.89
N GLU A 187 23.18 -11.17 -8.93
CA GLU A 187 23.34 -11.49 -7.51
C GLU A 187 22.62 -12.79 -7.10
N LEU A 188 21.40 -13.00 -7.60
CA LEU A 188 20.65 -14.22 -7.35
C LEU A 188 21.37 -15.42 -7.97
N GLU A 189 21.93 -15.28 -9.19
CA GLU A 189 22.68 -16.32 -9.82
C GLU A 189 23.97 -16.63 -9.05
N ALA A 190 24.65 -15.63 -8.52
CA ALA A 190 25.86 -15.82 -7.72
C ALA A 190 25.60 -16.49 -6.36
N THR A 191 24.38 -16.35 -5.81
CA THR A 191 24.03 -16.85 -4.46
C THR A 191 23.21 -18.13 -4.44
N ARG A 192 22.63 -18.55 -5.59
CA ARG A 192 21.89 -19.80 -5.71
C ARG A 192 22.76 -21.05 -5.48
N ASP A 193 22.15 -22.21 -5.26
CA ASP A 193 22.90 -23.48 -5.29
C ASP A 193 23.35 -23.81 -6.71
N HIS A 194 24.67 -23.75 -6.95
CA HIS A 194 25.25 -24.04 -8.26
C HIS A 194 25.15 -25.52 -8.66
N ASN A 195 24.83 -26.41 -7.71
CA ASN A 195 24.60 -27.83 -8.01
C ASN A 195 23.14 -28.09 -8.45
N SER A 196 22.26 -27.12 -8.29
CA SER A 196 20.84 -27.23 -8.68
C SER A 196 20.62 -26.67 -10.09
N SER A 197 20.38 -27.58 -11.05
CA SER A 197 19.99 -27.17 -12.41
C SER A 197 18.58 -26.54 -12.43
N THR A 198 17.69 -26.97 -11.54
CA THR A 198 16.33 -26.52 -11.45
C THR A 198 16.27 -25.04 -11.01
N GLU A 199 17.08 -24.63 -10.04
CA GLU A 199 17.17 -23.22 -9.61
C GLU A 199 17.69 -22.34 -10.75
N TYR A 200 18.70 -22.82 -11.50
CA TYR A 200 19.21 -22.10 -12.66
C TYR A 200 18.13 -21.88 -13.73
N GLU A 201 17.45 -22.96 -14.12
CA GLU A 201 16.39 -22.88 -15.15
C GLU A 201 15.23 -21.99 -14.70
N PHE A 202 14.86 -22.03 -13.42
CA PHE A 202 13.83 -21.19 -12.85
C PHE A 202 14.20 -19.70 -12.90
N LEU A 203 15.37 -19.32 -12.41
CA LEU A 203 15.85 -17.93 -12.45
C LEU A 203 15.99 -17.44 -13.88
N LYS A 204 16.52 -18.26 -14.77
CA LYS A 204 16.66 -17.94 -16.19
C LYS A 204 15.31 -17.70 -16.84
N TYR A 205 14.33 -18.55 -16.56
CA TYR A 205 12.97 -18.38 -17.05
C TYR A 205 12.36 -17.06 -16.61
N LEU A 206 12.48 -16.70 -15.32
CA LEU A 206 11.99 -15.42 -14.80
C LEU A 206 12.66 -14.24 -15.50
N TYR A 207 13.97 -14.32 -15.68
CA TYR A 207 14.75 -13.27 -16.32
C TYR A 207 14.38 -13.05 -17.78
N GLU A 208 14.30 -14.14 -18.57
CA GLU A 208 13.95 -14.09 -20.00
C GLU A 208 12.54 -13.56 -20.24
N HIS A 209 11.59 -13.88 -19.34
CA HIS A 209 10.20 -13.43 -19.44
C HIS A 209 9.91 -12.11 -18.71
N LYS A 210 10.95 -11.45 -18.16
CA LYS A 210 10.85 -10.20 -17.40
C LYS A 210 9.83 -10.27 -16.25
N LEU A 211 9.74 -11.44 -15.61
CA LEU A 211 8.92 -11.69 -14.43
C LEU A 211 9.62 -11.18 -13.17
N ARG A 212 8.86 -11.00 -12.09
CA ARG A 212 9.44 -10.62 -10.80
C ARG A 212 10.49 -11.63 -10.36
N LEU A 213 11.69 -11.15 -10.07
CA LEU A 213 12.76 -11.96 -9.48
C LEU A 213 12.55 -12.14 -7.98
N PRO A 214 13.05 -13.22 -7.38
CA PRO A 214 13.12 -13.40 -5.93
C PRO A 214 13.92 -12.28 -5.26
N ASP A 215 13.61 -12.01 -3.99
CA ASP A 215 14.36 -11.03 -3.20
C ASP A 215 15.71 -11.58 -2.74
N LYS A 216 15.80 -12.88 -2.44
CA LYS A 216 17.05 -13.59 -2.07
C LYS A 216 17.04 -15.03 -2.52
N ALA A 217 18.23 -15.56 -2.83
CA ALA A 217 18.47 -16.98 -3.01
C ALA A 217 19.16 -17.57 -1.75
N GLN A 218 18.89 -18.81 -1.44
CA GLN A 218 19.49 -19.59 -0.34
C GLN A 218 19.55 -18.84 1.01
N PRO A 219 18.45 -18.18 1.47
CA PRO A 219 18.49 -17.40 2.69
C PRO A 219 18.67 -18.30 3.92
N MET A 220 19.58 -17.93 4.81
CA MET A 220 19.74 -18.57 6.11
C MET A 220 18.81 -17.92 7.14
N PHE A 221 18.03 -18.74 7.83
CA PHE A 221 17.21 -18.30 8.98
C PHE A 221 17.88 -18.78 10.28
N PRO A 222 18.53 -17.90 11.05
CA PRO A 222 19.26 -18.27 12.26
C PRO A 222 18.42 -19.02 13.30
N GLU A 223 17.11 -18.77 13.32
CA GLU A 223 16.17 -19.37 14.28
C GLU A 223 15.57 -20.70 13.83
N LYS A 224 15.75 -21.08 12.55
CA LYS A 224 15.18 -22.29 11.95
C LYS A 224 16.22 -23.04 11.11
N TYR A 225 17.15 -23.68 11.77
CA TYR A 225 18.29 -24.36 11.15
C TYR A 225 17.96 -25.50 10.16
N TYR A 226 16.70 -25.88 10.04
CA TYR A 226 16.33 -27.07 9.23
C TYR A 226 15.62 -26.72 7.91
N VAL A 227 15.37 -25.44 7.64
CA VAL A 227 14.69 -25.01 6.42
C VAL A 227 15.52 -23.94 5.76
N GLN A 228 16.13 -24.30 4.64
CA GLN A 228 16.80 -23.37 3.74
C GLN A 228 16.00 -23.37 2.43
N PRO A 229 15.10 -22.40 2.24
CA PRO A 229 14.38 -22.31 0.96
C PRO A 229 15.32 -21.86 -0.14
N ASP A 230 15.09 -22.34 -1.36
CA ASP A 230 15.90 -21.98 -2.52
C ASP A 230 15.77 -20.48 -2.81
N PHE A 231 14.53 -19.96 -2.75
CA PHE A 231 14.23 -18.55 -2.99
C PHE A 231 13.17 -18.01 -2.01
N ILE A 232 13.24 -16.71 -1.75
CA ILE A 232 12.18 -15.94 -1.07
C ILE A 232 11.79 -14.71 -1.89
N TYR A 233 10.49 -14.29 -1.74
CA TYR A 233 9.90 -13.13 -2.37
C TYR A 233 9.45 -12.12 -1.32
#